data_0df9f4b2ebc3298f4c0304bd54bbe165
#
_entry.id   0df9f4b2ebc3298f4c0304bd54bbe165
#
_cell.length_a   1.000
_cell.length_b   1.000
_cell.length_c   1.000
_cell.angle_alpha   90.00
_cell.angle_beta   90.00
_cell.angle_gamma   90.00
#
_symmetry.space_group_name_H-M   'P 1'
#
loop_
_entity.id
_entity.type
_entity.pdbx_description
1 polymer ?
#
loop_
_entity_poly.entity_id
_entity_poly.type
_entity_poly.pdbx_seq_one_letter_code
_entity_poly.pdbx_strand_id
1 'polypeptide(L)'
;FWWRKSRLVPQGELEFRRDAGERSTVYDGLDTSEGGVLLRYSFEEAYIQQKRKRKPVDTTSPVFFLSHSIGFTHLPESDATYHKTEFSAQKRFYLGYVGRLDAVGEFSKVWNAVPFPLLVYPNQRYKHHIESNAFFLNRALEFVADEQFTIRTTFVGDDFLLAKIPLLEALGTKELISLRASYGRLSDKNDPLHSSSRIYDFPPVSYRYGSLPYVEGTFGITNILGLLRVEYVHRFT
;
A
#
# COMPACT_ATOMS: atom_id res chain seq x y z
N PHE A 1 7.77 -7.47 -18.24
CA PHE A 1 7.11 -6.36 -18.95
C PHE A 1 5.62 -6.54 -18.85
N TRP A 2 4.90 -5.45 -18.72
CA TRP A 2 3.44 -5.43 -18.68
C TRP A 2 2.92 -4.18 -19.39
N TRP A 3 1.69 -4.26 -19.88
CA TRP A 3 0.94 -3.14 -20.44
C TRP A 3 -0.48 -3.18 -19.91
N ARG A 4 -1.02 -2.01 -19.56
CA ARG A 4 -2.38 -1.87 -19.04
C ARG A 4 -3.04 -0.63 -19.63
N LYS A 5 -4.28 -0.78 -20.08
CA LYS A 5 -5.17 0.32 -20.39
C LYS A 5 -6.30 0.31 -19.39
N SER A 6 -6.61 1.46 -18.79
CA SER A 6 -7.60 1.58 -17.72
C SER A 6 -8.39 2.86 -17.90
N ARG A 7 -9.65 2.82 -17.50
CA ARG A 7 -10.48 4.00 -17.34
C ARG A 7 -10.84 4.13 -15.87
N LEU A 8 -10.42 5.22 -15.25
CA LEU A 8 -10.76 5.58 -13.88
C LEU A 8 -12.06 6.36 -13.93
N VAL A 9 -13.08 5.90 -13.22
CA VAL A 9 -14.40 6.55 -13.15
C VAL A 9 -14.64 6.94 -11.70
N PRO A 10 -15.01 8.22 -11.42
CA PRO A 10 -15.35 8.64 -10.07
C PRO A 10 -16.60 7.90 -9.60
N GLN A 11 -16.65 7.56 -8.32
CA GLN A 11 -17.77 6.84 -7.71
C GLN A 11 -18.25 7.53 -6.43
N GLY A 12 -19.55 7.46 -6.17
CA GLY A 12 -20.18 8.09 -5.01
C GLY A 12 -20.18 9.61 -5.14
N GLU A 13 -19.70 10.29 -4.12
CA GLU A 13 -19.57 11.75 -4.06
C GLU A 13 -18.25 12.28 -4.66
N LEU A 14 -17.41 11.38 -5.21
CA LEU A 14 -16.16 11.76 -5.83
C LEU A 14 -16.41 12.35 -7.20
N GLU A 15 -15.81 13.48 -7.50
CA GLU A 15 -15.87 14.14 -8.81
C GLU A 15 -14.46 14.40 -9.33
N PHE A 16 -14.25 14.23 -10.64
CA PHE A 16 -13.06 14.70 -11.33
C PHE A 16 -13.32 16.11 -11.83
N ARG A 17 -13.13 17.09 -10.93
CA ARG A 17 -13.37 18.50 -11.20
C ARG A 17 -12.08 19.24 -11.50
N ARG A 18 -12.12 20.12 -12.47
CA ARG A 18 -11.06 21.05 -12.78
C ARG A 18 -11.63 22.48 -12.77
N ASP A 19 -11.14 23.27 -11.84
CA ASP A 19 -11.47 24.68 -11.80
C ASP A 19 -10.40 25.50 -12.54
N ALA A 20 -10.77 26.05 -13.69
CA ALA A 20 -9.94 26.94 -14.51
C ALA A 20 -10.53 28.38 -14.47
N GLY A 21 -10.37 29.06 -13.33
CA GLY A 21 -10.92 30.41 -13.12
C GLY A 21 -12.43 30.43 -13.05
N GLU A 22 -13.07 31.08 -14.02
CA GLU A 22 -14.55 31.20 -14.07
C GLU A 22 -15.29 29.94 -14.57
N ARG A 23 -14.56 28.94 -15.04
CA ARG A 23 -15.13 27.68 -15.56
C ARG A 23 -14.73 26.50 -14.71
N SER A 24 -15.71 25.84 -14.14
CA SER A 24 -15.56 24.51 -13.51
C SER A 24 -16.05 23.48 -14.52
N THR A 25 -15.19 22.49 -14.81
CA THR A 25 -15.52 21.38 -15.71
C THR A 25 -15.42 20.08 -14.92
N VAL A 26 -16.47 19.26 -15.01
CA VAL A 26 -16.52 17.92 -14.41
C VAL A 26 -16.32 16.90 -15.52
N TYR A 27 -15.45 15.92 -15.27
CA TYR A 27 -15.11 14.84 -16.21
C TYR A 27 -15.68 13.51 -15.72
N ASP A 28 -16.23 12.72 -16.65
CA ASP A 28 -16.83 11.41 -16.35
C ASP A 28 -15.79 10.32 -16.07
N GLY A 29 -14.52 10.57 -16.39
CA GLY A 29 -13.47 9.60 -16.16
C GLY A 29 -12.11 10.06 -16.70
N LEU A 30 -11.09 9.28 -16.37
CA LEU A 30 -9.71 9.47 -16.80
C LEU A 30 -9.24 8.21 -17.52
N ASP A 31 -8.95 8.32 -18.80
CA ASP A 31 -8.36 7.22 -19.57
C ASP A 31 -6.84 7.22 -19.41
N THR A 32 -6.28 6.06 -19.08
CA THR A 32 -4.85 5.88 -18.88
C THR A 32 -4.35 4.69 -19.68
N SER A 33 -3.16 4.83 -20.25
CA SER A 33 -2.40 3.73 -20.86
C SER A 33 -1.03 3.70 -20.21
N GLU A 34 -0.65 2.58 -19.62
CA GLU A 34 0.57 2.45 -18.82
C GLU A 34 1.33 1.20 -19.22
N GLY A 35 2.64 1.32 -19.38
CA GLY A 35 3.54 0.19 -19.61
C GLY A 35 4.72 0.23 -18.65
N GLY A 36 5.20 -0.94 -18.24
CA GLY A 36 6.26 -0.99 -17.26
C GLY A 36 7.07 -2.27 -17.23
N VAL A 37 8.12 -2.22 -16.43
CA VAL A 37 9.01 -3.32 -16.14
C VAL A 37 8.96 -3.59 -14.64
N LEU A 38 8.82 -4.85 -14.27
CA LEU A 38 8.94 -5.33 -12.91
C LEU A 38 10.14 -6.28 -12.82
N LEU A 39 11.09 -5.94 -11.97
CA LEU A 39 12.22 -6.78 -11.61
C LEU A 39 11.96 -7.37 -10.22
N ARG A 40 12.20 -8.67 -10.08
CA ARG A 40 12.18 -9.38 -8.80
C ARG A 40 13.54 -10.02 -8.58
N TYR A 41 14.11 -9.78 -7.42
CA TYR A 41 15.38 -10.36 -7.02
C TYR A 41 15.25 -10.98 -5.63
N SER A 42 15.81 -12.17 -5.46
CA SER A 42 15.92 -12.84 -4.16
C SER A 42 17.23 -13.60 -4.09
N PHE A 43 17.91 -13.52 -2.96
CA PHE A 43 19.13 -14.29 -2.71
C PHE A 43 18.75 -15.73 -2.36
N GLU A 44 19.45 -16.70 -2.95
CA GLU A 44 19.45 -18.13 -2.54
C GLU A 44 18.05 -18.71 -2.27
N GLU A 45 17.04 -18.25 -3.01
CA GLU A 45 15.66 -18.72 -2.83
C GLU A 45 15.52 -20.16 -3.35
N ALA A 46 15.15 -21.08 -2.46
CA ALA A 46 14.85 -22.46 -2.85
C ALA A 46 13.45 -22.53 -3.49
N TYR A 47 13.35 -23.26 -4.60
CA TYR A 47 12.11 -23.42 -5.36
C TYR A 47 11.71 -24.89 -5.49
N ILE A 48 10.42 -25.14 -5.40
CA ILE A 48 9.83 -26.38 -5.92
C ILE A 48 9.26 -26.12 -7.32
N GLN A 49 9.72 -26.92 -8.28
CA GLN A 49 9.18 -26.90 -9.64
C GLN A 49 7.88 -27.72 -9.67
N GLN A 50 6.75 -27.06 -9.82
CA GLN A 50 5.46 -27.72 -9.96
C GLN A 50 4.93 -27.51 -11.39
N LYS A 51 5.10 -28.51 -12.25
CA LYS A 51 4.74 -28.43 -13.67
C LYS A 51 5.35 -27.19 -14.36
N ARG A 52 4.55 -26.16 -14.64
CA ARG A 52 4.97 -24.92 -15.31
C ARG A 52 5.21 -23.74 -14.36
N LYS A 53 5.01 -23.93 -13.03
CA LYS A 53 5.16 -22.86 -12.04
C LYS A 53 6.26 -23.20 -11.06
N ARG A 54 7.13 -22.24 -10.81
CA ARG A 54 8.08 -22.28 -9.70
C ARG A 54 7.40 -21.66 -8.48
N LYS A 55 7.39 -22.39 -7.36
CA LYS A 55 6.91 -21.86 -6.07
C LYS A 55 8.10 -21.77 -5.13
N PRO A 56 8.36 -20.60 -4.53
CA PRO A 56 9.38 -20.49 -3.49
C PRO A 56 8.98 -21.35 -2.30
N VAL A 57 9.94 -22.09 -1.76
CA VAL A 57 9.76 -22.94 -0.57
C VAL A 57 10.27 -22.24 0.65
N ASP A 58 11.36 -21.49 0.50
CA ASP A 58 11.98 -20.74 1.57
C ASP A 58 11.51 -19.29 1.54
N THR A 59 11.02 -18.83 2.69
CA THR A 59 10.57 -17.45 2.89
C THR A 59 11.53 -16.64 3.75
N THR A 60 12.70 -17.21 4.10
CA THR A 60 13.73 -16.52 4.90
C THR A 60 14.57 -15.57 4.08
N SER A 61 14.77 -15.89 2.80
CA SER A 61 15.55 -15.05 1.90
C SER A 61 14.87 -13.71 1.66
N PRO A 62 15.61 -12.59 1.69
CA PRO A 62 15.04 -11.29 1.36
C PRO A 62 14.63 -11.25 -0.10
N VAL A 63 13.46 -10.69 -0.35
CA VAL A 63 12.92 -10.51 -1.70
C VAL A 63 12.76 -9.02 -1.98
N PHE A 64 13.31 -8.59 -3.10
CA PHE A 64 13.25 -7.23 -3.58
C PHE A 64 12.44 -7.15 -4.87
N PHE A 65 11.61 -6.12 -4.97
CA PHE A 65 10.88 -5.78 -6.19
C PHE A 65 11.23 -4.35 -6.57
N LEU A 66 11.49 -4.12 -7.83
CA LEU A 66 11.65 -2.80 -8.42
C LEU A 66 10.77 -2.71 -9.66
N SER A 67 9.86 -1.76 -9.66
CA SER A 67 8.99 -1.48 -10.80
C SER A 67 9.22 -0.06 -11.29
N HIS A 68 9.28 0.11 -12.60
CA HIS A 68 9.21 1.40 -13.24
C HIS A 68 8.21 1.37 -14.36
N SER A 69 7.31 2.33 -14.37
CA SER A 69 6.27 2.44 -15.39
C SER A 69 6.24 3.84 -16.00
N ILE A 70 5.82 3.89 -17.25
CA ILE A 70 5.53 5.08 -18.00
C ILE A 70 4.06 5.04 -18.38
N GLY A 71 3.32 6.07 -18.03
CA GLY A 71 1.91 6.16 -18.32
C GLY A 71 1.58 7.40 -19.13
N PHE A 72 0.52 7.29 -19.92
CA PHE A 72 -0.08 8.35 -20.71
C PHE A 72 -1.50 8.54 -20.23
N THR A 73 -1.87 9.77 -19.97
CA THR A 73 -3.26 10.14 -19.64
C THR A 73 -3.83 10.95 -20.77
N HIS A 74 -5.01 10.56 -21.24
CA HIS A 74 -5.76 11.34 -22.19
C HIS A 74 -6.76 12.24 -21.44
N LEU A 75 -6.41 13.51 -21.37
CA LEU A 75 -7.27 14.56 -20.83
C LEU A 75 -7.88 15.34 -21.99
N PRO A 76 -9.14 15.82 -21.89
CA PRO A 76 -9.79 16.52 -23.00
C PRO A 76 -9.05 17.76 -23.51
N GLU A 77 -8.19 18.36 -22.68
CA GLU A 77 -7.47 19.59 -23.02
C GLU A 77 -5.93 19.39 -23.13
N SER A 78 -5.40 18.27 -22.63
CA SER A 78 -3.97 17.98 -22.71
C SER A 78 -3.66 16.55 -22.37
N ASP A 79 -2.87 15.91 -23.21
CA ASP A 79 -2.25 14.63 -22.87
C ASP A 79 -1.09 14.86 -21.90
N ALA A 80 -1.00 14.03 -20.88
CA ALA A 80 0.09 14.08 -19.93
C ALA A 80 0.81 12.72 -19.83
N THR A 81 2.12 12.78 -19.79
CA THR A 81 2.96 11.60 -19.56
C THR A 81 3.45 11.62 -18.12
N TYR A 82 3.43 10.47 -17.47
CA TYR A 82 3.96 10.33 -16.13
C TYR A 82 4.88 9.13 -15.98
N HIS A 83 5.79 9.23 -15.02
CA HIS A 83 6.71 8.17 -14.63
C HIS A 83 6.45 7.80 -13.18
N LYS A 84 6.35 6.52 -12.90
CA LYS A 84 6.17 5.98 -11.56
C LYS A 84 7.24 4.94 -11.27
N THR A 85 7.91 5.07 -10.12
CA THR A 85 8.87 4.10 -9.61
C THR A 85 8.37 3.55 -8.30
N GLU A 86 8.39 2.23 -8.16
CA GLU A 86 7.99 1.54 -6.94
C GLU A 86 9.09 0.55 -6.56
N PHE A 87 9.45 0.54 -5.29
CA PHE A 87 10.40 -0.39 -4.71
C PHE A 87 9.78 -1.06 -3.50
N SER A 88 9.99 -2.36 -3.36
CA SER A 88 9.56 -3.11 -2.18
C SER A 88 10.65 -4.07 -1.75
N ALA A 89 10.86 -4.16 -0.46
CA ALA A 89 11.75 -5.13 0.18
C ALA A 89 10.98 -5.87 1.25
N GLN A 90 11.05 -7.21 1.22
CA GLN A 90 10.36 -8.04 2.20
C GLN A 90 11.31 -9.10 2.74
N LYS A 91 11.21 -9.38 4.05
CA LYS A 91 11.99 -10.42 4.70
C LYS A 91 11.23 -11.02 5.88
N ARG A 92 11.36 -12.32 6.04
CA ARG A 92 10.94 -13.07 7.24
C ARG A 92 12.15 -13.40 8.09
N PHE A 93 12.03 -13.14 9.38
CA PHE A 93 13.01 -13.51 10.39
C PHE A 93 12.39 -14.57 11.30
N TYR A 94 13.06 -15.71 11.44
CA TYR A 94 12.71 -16.71 12.43
C TYR A 94 13.50 -16.44 13.70
N LEU A 95 12.78 -16.28 14.81
CA LEU A 95 13.33 -15.93 16.12
C LEU A 95 13.39 -17.16 17.06
N GLY A 96 13.58 -18.35 16.47
CA GLY A 96 13.58 -19.62 17.19
C GLY A 96 12.21 -19.89 17.83
N TYR A 97 12.21 -20.28 19.09
CA TYR A 97 11.00 -20.58 19.87
C TYR A 97 10.12 -19.35 20.17
N VAL A 98 10.66 -18.16 20.02
CA VAL A 98 9.89 -16.93 20.26
C VAL A 98 8.85 -16.70 19.17
N GLY A 99 9.15 -17.10 17.92
CA GLY A 99 8.25 -16.94 16.81
C GLY A 99 8.90 -16.42 15.55
N ARG A 100 8.13 -15.69 14.75
CA ARG A 100 8.59 -15.09 13.49
C ARG A 100 8.20 -13.62 13.37
N LEU A 101 9.05 -12.87 12.71
CA LEU A 101 8.82 -11.47 12.36
C LEU A 101 8.86 -11.33 10.84
N ASP A 102 7.74 -10.90 10.27
CA ASP A 102 7.63 -10.52 8.85
C ASP A 102 7.78 -9.00 8.74
N ALA A 103 8.70 -8.52 7.91
CA ALA A 103 8.93 -7.11 7.66
C ALA A 103 8.82 -6.81 6.16
N VAL A 104 8.11 -5.74 5.82
CA VAL A 104 7.94 -5.23 4.45
C VAL A 104 8.15 -3.72 4.47
N GLY A 105 9.05 -3.24 3.63
CA GLY A 105 9.24 -1.82 3.35
C GLY A 105 8.89 -1.53 1.90
N GLU A 106 8.17 -0.46 1.65
CA GLU A 106 7.76 -0.03 0.30
C GLU A 106 8.05 1.44 0.11
N PHE A 107 8.48 1.79 -1.09
CA PHE A 107 8.68 3.16 -1.53
C PHE A 107 8.00 3.33 -2.88
N SER A 108 7.28 4.42 -3.05
CA SER A 108 6.62 4.79 -4.32
C SER A 108 6.85 6.25 -4.62
N LYS A 109 7.14 6.57 -5.89
CA LYS A 109 7.34 7.94 -6.34
C LYS A 109 6.76 8.16 -7.73
N VAL A 110 5.99 9.23 -7.85
CA VAL A 110 5.51 9.79 -9.12
C VAL A 110 6.37 11.00 -9.46
N TRP A 111 7.01 10.97 -10.63
CA TRP A 111 8.01 11.97 -11.00
C TRP A 111 7.45 13.23 -11.63
N ASN A 112 6.28 13.14 -12.26
CA ASN A 112 5.65 14.22 -13.00
C ASN A 112 4.45 14.80 -12.25
N ALA A 113 3.94 15.94 -12.73
CA ALA A 113 2.62 16.41 -12.33
C ALA A 113 1.54 15.49 -12.90
N VAL A 114 0.62 15.04 -12.06
CA VAL A 114 -0.45 14.09 -12.42
C VAL A 114 -1.77 14.50 -11.79
N PRO A 115 -2.92 14.10 -12.39
CA PRO A 115 -4.20 14.19 -11.73
C PRO A 115 -4.22 13.42 -10.40
N PHE A 116 -5.00 13.89 -9.40
CA PHE A 116 -5.03 13.27 -8.08
C PHE A 116 -5.28 11.75 -8.09
N PRO A 117 -6.09 11.14 -9.00
CA PRO A 117 -6.28 9.68 -8.99
C PRO A 117 -5.03 8.86 -9.31
N LEU A 118 -3.98 9.48 -9.85
CA LEU A 118 -2.71 8.84 -10.18
C LEU A 118 -1.62 9.08 -9.12
N LEU A 119 -1.92 9.87 -8.09
CA LEU A 119 -1.03 10.05 -6.95
C LEU A 119 -0.95 8.77 -6.11
N VAL A 120 -0.05 8.77 -5.15
CA VAL A 120 0.17 7.62 -4.26
C VAL A 120 -0.69 7.77 -3.01
N TYR A 121 -1.34 6.68 -2.66
CA TYR A 121 -2.17 6.55 -1.46
C TYR A 121 -1.72 5.34 -0.66
N PRO A 122 -1.80 5.36 0.69
CA PRO A 122 -1.59 4.16 1.48
C PRO A 122 -2.59 3.08 1.10
N ASN A 123 -2.14 1.85 1.01
CA ASN A 123 -3.03 0.72 0.76
C ASN A 123 -4.10 0.64 1.84
N GLN A 124 -5.35 0.64 1.43
CA GLN A 124 -6.50 0.67 2.32
C GLN A 124 -7.23 -0.66 2.30
N ARG A 125 -7.87 -0.96 3.42
CA ARG A 125 -8.75 -2.10 3.54
C ARG A 125 -10.07 -1.85 2.80
N TYR A 126 -10.46 -2.78 1.93
CA TYR A 126 -11.85 -2.82 1.44
C TYR A 126 -12.78 -3.37 2.53
N LYS A 127 -14.01 -2.84 2.61
CA LYS A 127 -14.97 -3.08 3.71
C LYS A 127 -15.16 -4.56 4.13
N HIS A 128 -14.98 -5.51 3.22
CA HIS A 128 -15.29 -6.92 3.43
C HIS A 128 -14.10 -7.87 3.22
N HIS A 129 -12.91 -7.34 2.99
CA HIS A 129 -11.72 -8.15 2.74
C HIS A 129 -10.56 -7.70 3.63
N ILE A 130 -9.93 -8.66 4.31
CA ILE A 130 -8.75 -8.41 5.15
C ILE A 130 -7.52 -8.67 4.29
N GLU A 131 -6.90 -7.59 3.82
CA GLU A 131 -5.61 -7.66 3.16
C GLU A 131 -4.49 -7.45 4.17
N SER A 132 -3.52 -8.36 4.19
CA SER A 132 -2.36 -8.27 5.08
C SER A 132 -1.52 -7.01 4.86
N ASN A 133 -1.60 -6.44 3.64
CA ASN A 133 -0.83 -5.27 3.22
C ASN A 133 -1.55 -3.94 3.41
N ALA A 134 -2.80 -3.94 3.87
CA ALA A 134 -3.59 -2.74 4.02
C ALA A 134 -3.51 -2.14 5.42
N PHE A 135 -3.66 -0.83 5.51
CA PHE A 135 -4.00 -0.13 6.75
C PHE A 135 -5.47 -0.38 7.08
N PHE A 136 -5.77 -0.56 8.36
CA PHE A 136 -7.11 -0.94 8.80
C PHE A 136 -8.02 0.25 9.13
N LEU A 137 -7.44 1.33 9.64
CA LEU A 137 -8.17 2.51 10.12
C LEU A 137 -8.00 3.73 9.21
N ASN A 138 -7.14 3.64 8.19
CA ASN A 138 -6.99 4.69 7.19
C ASN A 138 -8.24 4.73 6.30
N ARG A 139 -8.79 5.93 6.11
CA ARG A 139 -9.95 6.15 5.22
C ARG A 139 -9.52 6.22 3.76
N ALA A 140 -10.47 5.95 2.87
CA ALA A 140 -10.24 6.08 1.44
C ALA A 140 -9.80 7.51 1.08
N LEU A 141 -8.68 7.61 0.33
CA LEU A 141 -8.11 8.88 -0.11
C LEU A 141 -7.71 9.85 1.03
N GLU A 142 -7.58 9.36 2.27
CA GLU A 142 -7.29 10.24 3.42
C GLU A 142 -5.93 10.91 3.29
N PHE A 143 -4.88 10.16 2.96
CA PHE A 143 -3.54 10.72 2.77
C PHE A 143 -3.12 10.61 1.31
N VAL A 144 -2.57 11.69 0.79
CA VAL A 144 -2.11 11.79 -0.59
C VAL A 144 -0.65 12.25 -0.65
N ALA A 145 0.11 11.64 -1.55
CA ALA A 145 1.52 11.94 -1.75
C ALA A 145 1.92 11.69 -3.22
N ASP A 146 3.01 12.27 -3.66
CA ASP A 146 3.72 11.87 -4.88
C ASP A 146 5.00 11.08 -4.57
N GLU A 147 5.43 11.11 -3.31
CA GLU A 147 6.52 10.30 -2.78
C GLU A 147 6.08 9.73 -1.43
N GLN A 148 6.08 8.41 -1.29
CA GLN A 148 5.59 7.72 -0.10
C GLN A 148 6.52 6.58 0.29
N PHE A 149 6.76 6.46 1.59
CA PHE A 149 7.41 5.33 2.22
C PHE A 149 6.44 4.66 3.18
N THR A 150 6.37 3.33 3.13
CA THR A 150 5.53 2.53 4.03
C THR A 150 6.36 1.40 4.61
N ILE A 151 6.23 1.18 5.91
CA ILE A 151 6.81 0.03 6.60
C ILE A 151 5.71 -0.75 7.31
N ARG A 152 5.78 -2.06 7.23
CA ARG A 152 4.88 -2.98 7.92
C ARG A 152 5.69 -4.09 8.56
N THR A 153 5.45 -4.32 9.84
CA THR A 153 6.04 -5.43 10.56
C THR A 153 4.93 -6.24 11.22
N THR A 154 5.05 -7.56 11.20
CA THR A 154 4.11 -8.46 11.85
C THR A 154 4.89 -9.55 12.57
N PHE A 155 4.78 -9.56 13.88
CA PHE A 155 5.29 -10.61 14.74
C PHE A 155 4.18 -11.61 15.04
N VAL A 156 4.49 -12.89 14.91
CA VAL A 156 3.63 -13.99 15.32
C VAL A 156 4.44 -14.87 16.25
N GLY A 157 4.03 -14.93 17.50
CA GLY A 157 4.66 -15.79 18.50
C GLY A 157 4.33 -17.26 18.27
N ASP A 158 5.27 -18.15 18.57
CA ASP A 158 5.03 -19.59 18.55
C ASP A 158 4.78 -20.12 19.97
N ASP A 159 5.76 -20.02 20.87
CA ASP A 159 5.64 -20.47 22.26
C ASP A 159 6.07 -19.37 23.25
N PHE A 160 5.78 -18.12 22.93
CA PHE A 160 6.34 -16.98 23.66
C PHE A 160 5.57 -16.67 24.96
N LEU A 161 4.34 -16.16 24.86
CA LEU A 161 3.53 -15.77 26.02
C LEU A 161 2.30 -16.65 26.21
N LEU A 162 1.48 -16.79 25.16
CA LEU A 162 0.18 -17.43 25.26
C LEU A 162 0.28 -18.94 25.45
N ALA A 163 1.33 -19.58 24.94
CA ALA A 163 1.60 -21.00 25.17
C ALA A 163 1.91 -21.35 26.64
N LYS A 164 2.19 -20.35 27.49
CA LYS A 164 2.38 -20.57 28.94
C LYS A 164 1.09 -20.65 29.73
N ILE A 165 -0.04 -20.36 29.10
CA ILE A 165 -1.36 -20.40 29.70
C ILE A 165 -2.06 -21.67 29.22
N PRO A 166 -2.28 -22.70 30.07
CA PRO A 166 -2.73 -24.04 29.65
C PRO A 166 -4.02 -24.03 28.78
N LEU A 167 -4.95 -23.14 29.08
CA LEU A 167 -6.18 -23.02 28.28
C LEU A 167 -5.91 -22.50 26.87
N LEU A 168 -5.01 -21.53 26.71
CA LEU A 168 -4.68 -20.92 25.43
C LEU A 168 -3.77 -21.82 24.59
N GLU A 169 -2.88 -22.57 25.26
CA GLU A 169 -2.07 -23.62 24.64
C GLU A 169 -2.95 -24.71 24.04
N ALA A 170 -3.94 -25.20 24.80
CA ALA A 170 -4.88 -26.21 24.33
C ALA A 170 -5.71 -25.76 23.11
N LEU A 171 -5.93 -24.46 22.95
CA LEU A 171 -6.60 -23.87 21.79
C LEU A 171 -5.66 -23.62 20.60
N GLY A 172 -4.34 -23.88 20.78
CA GLY A 172 -3.32 -23.65 19.76
C GLY A 172 -3.12 -22.17 19.41
N THR A 173 -3.42 -21.27 20.35
CA THR A 173 -3.37 -19.82 20.10
C THR A 173 -1.94 -19.30 20.00
N LYS A 174 -1.77 -18.27 19.16
CA LYS A 174 -0.50 -17.55 18.99
C LYS A 174 -0.77 -16.05 19.13
N GLU A 175 0.17 -15.36 19.80
CA GLU A 175 0.14 -13.91 19.84
C GLU A 175 0.50 -13.30 18.50
N LEU A 176 -0.13 -12.17 18.21
CA LEU A 176 0.12 -11.39 17.02
C LEU A 176 0.28 -9.92 17.39
N ILE A 177 1.41 -9.35 16.97
CA ILE A 177 1.67 -7.92 17.12
C ILE A 177 2.08 -7.40 15.76
N SER A 178 1.46 -6.30 15.30
CA SER A 178 1.93 -5.65 14.09
C SER A 178 1.99 -4.14 14.23
N LEU A 179 2.94 -3.56 13.51
CA LEU A 179 3.11 -2.12 13.37
C LEU A 179 3.10 -1.78 11.89
N ARG A 180 2.32 -0.78 11.54
CA ARG A 180 2.23 -0.22 10.19
C ARG A 180 2.46 1.27 10.27
N ALA A 181 3.35 1.79 9.46
CA ALA A 181 3.59 3.21 9.37
C ALA A 181 3.70 3.64 7.91
N SER A 182 3.16 4.80 7.60
CA SER A 182 3.26 5.43 6.29
C SER A 182 3.62 6.90 6.44
N TYR A 183 4.54 7.35 5.63
CA TYR A 183 4.91 8.75 5.53
C TYR A 183 5.02 9.14 4.07
N GLY A 184 4.51 10.31 3.72
CA GLY A 184 4.53 10.78 2.35
C GLY A 184 4.79 12.27 2.25
N ARG A 185 5.25 12.67 1.07
CA ARG A 185 5.45 14.07 0.70
C ARG A 185 4.65 14.35 -0.57
N LEU A 186 4.00 15.50 -0.61
CA LEU A 186 3.39 16.04 -1.81
C LEU A 186 4.22 17.24 -2.26
N SER A 187 4.82 17.15 -3.44
CA SER A 187 5.61 18.25 -4.01
C SER A 187 4.71 19.34 -4.58
N ASP A 188 5.24 20.56 -4.68
CA ASP A 188 4.50 21.74 -5.12
C ASP A 188 3.85 21.58 -6.51
N LYS A 189 4.45 20.79 -7.40
CA LYS A 189 3.90 20.50 -8.74
C LYS A 189 2.59 19.71 -8.72
N ASN A 190 2.37 18.92 -7.66
CA ASN A 190 1.16 18.09 -7.46
C ASN A 190 0.23 18.67 -6.39
N ASP A 191 0.64 19.77 -5.77
CA ASP A 191 -0.08 20.40 -4.70
C ASP A 191 -1.08 21.44 -5.25
N PRO A 192 -2.40 21.28 -5.07
CA PRO A 192 -3.40 22.21 -5.59
C PRO A 192 -3.29 23.62 -5.01
N LEU A 193 -2.59 23.81 -3.85
CA LEU A 193 -2.38 25.14 -3.30
C LEU A 193 -1.21 25.89 -3.94
N HIS A 194 -0.25 25.19 -4.53
CA HIS A 194 0.98 25.76 -5.09
C HIS A 194 1.07 25.60 -6.60
N SER A 195 0.41 24.60 -7.19
CA SER A 195 0.46 24.36 -8.61
C SER A 195 -0.48 25.28 -9.37
N SER A 196 0.05 26.04 -10.33
CA SER A 196 -0.76 26.82 -11.30
C SER A 196 -1.45 25.91 -12.34
N SER A 197 -0.97 24.69 -12.53
CA SER A 197 -1.52 23.71 -13.47
C SER A 197 -2.38 22.67 -12.71
N ARG A 198 -3.49 23.10 -12.14
CA ARG A 198 -4.45 22.18 -11.52
C ARG A 198 -5.01 21.25 -12.58
N ILE A 199 -4.69 19.96 -12.48
CA ILE A 199 -5.24 18.97 -13.38
C ILE A 199 -6.62 18.55 -12.86
N TYR A 200 -6.75 18.29 -11.54
CA TYR A 200 -8.03 18.09 -10.86
C TYR A 200 -7.94 18.61 -9.42
N ASP A 201 -9.07 19.07 -8.90
CA ASP A 201 -9.19 19.43 -7.49
C ASP A 201 -9.15 18.17 -6.61
N PHE A 202 -8.57 18.30 -5.42
CA PHE A 202 -8.54 17.20 -4.47
C PHE A 202 -9.91 17.02 -3.80
N PRO A 203 -10.29 15.77 -3.51
CA PRO A 203 -11.45 15.51 -2.68
C PRO A 203 -11.32 16.17 -1.30
N PRO A 204 -12.42 16.65 -0.72
CA PRO A 204 -12.40 17.32 0.61
C PRO A 204 -11.88 16.45 1.73
N VAL A 205 -11.88 15.12 1.56
CA VAL A 205 -11.41 14.13 2.52
C VAL A 205 -9.90 13.85 2.44
N SER A 206 -9.21 14.43 1.43
CA SER A 206 -7.79 14.17 1.22
C SER A 206 -6.94 15.20 1.97
N TYR A 207 -6.00 14.69 2.74
CA TYR A 207 -5.05 15.48 3.52
C TYR A 207 -3.62 15.18 3.08
N ARG A 208 -2.75 16.16 3.24
CA ARG A 208 -1.30 15.92 3.17
C ARG A 208 -0.83 15.27 4.45
N TYR A 209 0.26 14.52 4.35
CA TYR A 209 0.97 14.12 5.55
C TYR A 209 1.48 15.35 6.30
N GLY A 210 1.32 15.34 7.61
CA GLY A 210 1.91 16.35 8.50
C GLY A 210 3.39 16.10 8.75
N SER A 211 3.91 16.62 9.87
CA SER A 211 5.28 16.36 10.31
C SER A 211 5.51 14.95 10.86
N LEU A 212 4.44 14.26 11.24
CA LEU A 212 4.48 12.90 11.80
C LEU A 212 3.97 11.88 10.79
N PRO A 213 4.52 10.65 10.80
CA PRO A 213 4.00 9.56 10.00
C PRO A 213 2.62 9.13 10.51
N TYR A 214 1.80 8.61 9.62
CA TYR A 214 0.61 7.85 9.98
C TYR A 214 1.02 6.50 10.55
N VAL A 215 0.54 6.13 11.73
CA VAL A 215 0.94 4.91 12.43
C VAL A 215 -0.27 4.16 12.98
N GLU A 216 -0.33 2.85 12.69
CA GLU A 216 -1.26 1.90 13.30
C GLU A 216 -0.50 0.79 14.01
N GLY A 217 -0.92 0.46 15.22
CA GLY A 217 -0.50 -0.74 15.95
C GLY A 217 -1.63 -1.74 16.07
N THR A 218 -1.29 -3.01 15.98
CA THR A 218 -2.24 -4.11 16.15
C THR A 218 -1.73 -5.07 17.22
N PHE A 219 -2.61 -5.48 18.10
CA PHE A 219 -2.40 -6.57 19.03
C PHE A 219 -3.53 -7.59 18.88
N GLY A 220 -3.21 -8.87 18.86
CA GLY A 220 -4.24 -9.88 18.65
C GLY A 220 -3.80 -11.30 18.98
N ILE A 221 -4.75 -12.19 18.84
CA ILE A 221 -4.60 -13.64 18.99
C ILE A 221 -4.99 -14.29 17.67
N THR A 222 -4.12 -15.12 17.16
CA THR A 222 -4.34 -15.88 15.93
C THR A 222 -4.31 -17.38 16.19
N ASN A 223 -4.73 -18.15 15.21
CA ASN A 223 -4.74 -19.62 15.24
C ASN A 223 -5.66 -20.22 16.32
N ILE A 224 -6.68 -19.51 16.78
CA ILE A 224 -7.65 -20.04 17.74
C ILE A 224 -8.36 -21.21 17.09
N LEU A 225 -8.14 -22.43 17.61
CA LEU A 225 -8.64 -23.70 17.04
C LEU A 225 -8.27 -23.89 15.54
N GLY A 226 -7.18 -23.26 15.09
CA GLY A 226 -6.75 -23.30 13.69
C GLY A 226 -7.62 -22.50 12.70
N LEU A 227 -8.62 -21.76 13.16
CA LEU A 227 -9.64 -21.13 12.30
C LEU A 227 -9.79 -19.63 12.52
N LEU A 228 -9.71 -19.15 13.76
CA LEU A 228 -10.08 -17.78 14.10
C LEU A 228 -8.86 -16.91 14.40
N ARG A 229 -9.01 -15.63 14.11
CA ARG A 229 -8.08 -14.56 14.45
C ARG A 229 -8.87 -13.37 14.97
N VAL A 230 -8.46 -12.82 16.11
CA VAL A 230 -9.06 -11.65 16.74
C VAL A 230 -7.98 -10.61 16.93
N GLU A 231 -8.23 -9.39 16.49
CA GLU A 231 -7.27 -8.28 16.53
C GLU A 231 -7.93 -7.01 17.03
N TYR A 232 -7.19 -6.30 17.87
CA TYR A 232 -7.44 -4.91 18.22
C TYR A 232 -6.45 -4.02 17.47
N VAL A 233 -6.96 -3.02 16.78
CA VAL A 233 -6.15 -2.07 16.01
C VAL A 233 -6.31 -0.69 16.63
N HIS A 234 -5.19 -0.01 16.84
CA HIS A 234 -5.15 1.35 17.35
C HIS A 234 -4.38 2.27 16.39
N ARG A 235 -4.96 3.44 16.15
CA ARG A 235 -4.33 4.52 15.38
C ARG A 235 -3.67 5.50 16.34
N PHE A 236 -2.39 5.81 16.13
CA PHE A 236 -1.61 6.71 17.00
C PHE A 236 -1.57 8.15 16.50
N THR A 237 -1.82 8.38 15.22
CA THR A 237 -1.79 9.71 14.58
C THR A 237 -2.91 9.87 13.57
#